data_8039f53199cf7dde495c004754ee3b10
#
_entry.id   8039f53199cf7dde495c004754ee3b10
#
_cell.length_a   1.000
_cell.length_b   1.000
_cell.length_c   1.000
_cell.angle_alpha   90.00
_cell.angle_beta   90.00
_cell.angle_gamma   90.00
#
_symmetry.space_group_name_H-M   'P 1'
#
loop_
_entity.id
_entity.type
_entity.pdbx_description
1 polymer ?
#
loop_
_entity_poly.entity_id
_entity_poly.type
_entity_poly.pdbx_seq_one_letter_code
_entity_poly.pdbx_strand_id
1 'polypeptide(L)'
;MSNKKVEDWVAKVKNSKEYKATKTLRRRQAYIEKAASEASVARRLREVVKESGGLIFKMHPLTNKGIPDYLVHMTGRTFYVETKTTGEECSAVQVAMHAELKKHGIETYVLDSRLLCFHDLYAQSYKTYETNENSKFYHKSKKL
;
A
#
# COMPACT_ATOMS: atom_id res chain seq x y z
N MET A 1 -18.99 -40.73 -17.77
CA MET A 1 -19.30 -39.53 -18.54
C MET A 1 -18.46 -39.52 -19.83
N SER A 2 -19.06 -39.19 -20.96
CA SER A 2 -18.27 -38.99 -22.17
C SER A 2 -17.39 -37.74 -22.03
N ASN A 3 -16.19 -37.76 -22.61
CA ASN A 3 -15.25 -36.61 -22.56
C ASN A 3 -15.92 -35.29 -23.00
N LYS A 4 -16.81 -35.35 -23.97
CA LYS A 4 -17.56 -34.17 -24.45
C LYS A 4 -18.45 -33.53 -23.38
N LYS A 5 -19.12 -34.32 -22.52
CA LYS A 5 -19.94 -33.79 -21.42
C LYS A 5 -19.08 -33.08 -20.35
N VAL A 6 -17.88 -33.59 -20.09
CA VAL A 6 -16.92 -32.97 -19.17
C VAL A 6 -16.41 -31.65 -19.74
N GLU A 7 -16.06 -31.62 -21.03
CA GLU A 7 -15.61 -30.42 -21.70
C GLU A 7 -16.67 -29.32 -21.73
N ASP A 8 -17.93 -29.66 -22.02
CA ASP A 8 -19.06 -28.73 -22.00
C ASP A 8 -19.31 -28.16 -20.60
N TRP A 9 -19.21 -29.00 -19.58
CA TRP A 9 -19.34 -28.55 -18.17
C TRP A 9 -18.18 -27.62 -17.76
N VAL A 10 -16.95 -27.96 -18.10
CA VAL A 10 -15.78 -27.11 -17.86
C VAL A 10 -15.89 -25.77 -18.55
N ALA A 11 -16.40 -25.74 -19.79
CA ALA A 11 -16.63 -24.51 -20.53
C ALA A 11 -17.68 -23.61 -19.85
N LYS A 12 -18.79 -24.20 -19.36
CA LYS A 12 -19.82 -23.48 -18.59
C LYS A 12 -19.26 -22.88 -17.30
N VAL A 13 -18.48 -23.65 -16.55
CA VAL A 13 -17.83 -23.17 -15.31
C VAL A 13 -16.89 -22.01 -15.61
N LYS A 14 -16.03 -22.14 -16.63
CA LYS A 14 -15.09 -21.06 -17.03
C LYS A 14 -15.79 -19.79 -17.48
N ASN A 15 -17.00 -19.88 -17.98
CA ASN A 15 -17.79 -18.73 -18.44
C ASN A 15 -18.66 -18.12 -17.33
N SER A 16 -18.79 -18.75 -16.19
CA SER A 16 -19.57 -18.21 -15.07
C SER A 16 -19.00 -16.89 -14.55
N LYS A 17 -19.89 -16.01 -14.03
CA LYS A 17 -19.48 -14.72 -13.43
C LYS A 17 -18.57 -14.96 -12.22
N GLU A 18 -18.86 -15.96 -11.42
CA GLU A 18 -18.13 -16.32 -10.21
C GLU A 18 -16.70 -16.76 -10.55
N TYR A 19 -16.52 -17.62 -11.55
CA TYR A 19 -15.20 -18.05 -11.98
C TYR A 19 -14.35 -16.91 -12.53
N LYS A 20 -14.95 -16.03 -13.35
CA LYS A 20 -14.27 -14.84 -13.89
C LYS A 20 -13.87 -13.87 -12.77
N ALA A 21 -14.75 -13.64 -11.81
CA ALA A 21 -14.45 -12.81 -10.63
C ALA A 21 -13.31 -13.40 -9.79
N THR A 22 -13.33 -14.69 -9.51
CA THR A 22 -12.26 -15.39 -8.78
C THR A 22 -10.92 -15.30 -9.51
N LYS A 23 -10.91 -15.48 -10.84
CA LYS A 23 -9.70 -15.34 -11.66
C LYS A 23 -9.14 -13.93 -11.60
N THR A 24 -10.01 -12.92 -11.64
CA THR A 24 -9.61 -11.51 -11.54
C THR A 24 -9.01 -11.22 -10.17
N LEU A 25 -9.64 -11.69 -9.10
CA LEU A 25 -9.13 -11.55 -7.73
C LEU A 25 -7.74 -12.19 -7.56
N ARG A 26 -7.56 -13.43 -8.06
CA ARG A 26 -6.26 -14.11 -8.02
C ARG A 26 -5.16 -13.36 -8.80
N ARG A 27 -5.50 -12.82 -9.97
CA ARG A 27 -4.57 -11.99 -10.75
C ARG A 27 -4.19 -10.70 -10.02
N ARG A 28 -5.18 -10.05 -9.39
CA ARG A 28 -4.98 -8.84 -8.60
C ARG A 28 -4.09 -9.13 -7.40
N GLN A 29 -4.33 -10.23 -6.69
CA GLN A 29 -3.51 -10.66 -5.57
C GLN A 29 -2.06 -10.95 -5.99
N ALA A 30 -1.86 -11.73 -7.03
CA ALA A 30 -0.53 -12.02 -7.57
C ALA A 30 0.22 -10.77 -8.04
N TYR A 31 -0.50 -9.76 -8.59
CA TYR A 31 0.08 -8.47 -8.94
C TYR A 31 0.52 -7.69 -7.71
N ILE A 32 -0.29 -7.68 -6.66
CA ILE A 32 -0.01 -6.98 -5.40
C ILE A 32 1.22 -7.57 -4.70
N GLU A 33 1.38 -8.89 -4.72
CA GLU A 33 2.45 -9.62 -4.03
C GLU A 33 3.81 -9.55 -4.73
N LYS A 34 3.87 -9.15 -6.00
CA LYS A 34 5.14 -8.98 -6.71
C LYS A 34 5.97 -7.82 -6.18
N ALA A 35 7.29 -7.95 -6.30
CA ALA A 35 8.20 -6.82 -6.15
C ALA A 35 7.75 -5.63 -7.02
N ALA A 36 7.76 -4.44 -6.46
CA ALA A 36 7.22 -3.25 -7.07
C ALA A 36 8.29 -2.17 -7.20
N SER A 37 8.28 -1.44 -8.32
CA SER A 37 9.02 -0.19 -8.45
C SER A 37 8.36 0.91 -7.61
N GLU A 38 9.14 1.90 -7.21
CA GLU A 38 8.65 3.08 -6.49
C GLU A 38 7.46 3.75 -7.21
N ALA A 39 7.55 3.93 -8.53
CA ALA A 39 6.47 4.48 -9.34
C ALA A 39 5.18 3.65 -9.27
N SER A 40 5.29 2.32 -9.22
CA SER A 40 4.17 1.41 -9.08
C SER A 40 3.53 1.48 -7.68
N VAL A 41 4.35 1.60 -6.65
CA VAL A 41 3.91 1.82 -5.26
C VAL A 41 3.18 3.16 -5.14
N ALA A 42 3.76 4.22 -5.66
CA ALA A 42 3.17 5.57 -5.66
C ALA A 42 1.84 5.63 -6.41
N ARG A 43 1.72 4.94 -7.55
CA ARG A 43 0.46 4.85 -8.29
C ARG A 43 -0.61 4.16 -7.45
N ARG A 44 -0.28 3.03 -6.84
CA ARG A 44 -1.22 2.30 -5.97
C ARG A 44 -1.65 3.13 -4.77
N LEU A 45 -0.72 3.85 -4.14
CA LEU A 45 -1.03 4.79 -3.06
C LEU A 45 -2.10 5.80 -3.48
N ARG A 46 -1.90 6.47 -4.62
CA ARG A 46 -2.86 7.46 -5.13
C ARG A 46 -4.24 6.87 -5.41
N GLU A 47 -4.29 5.68 -6.00
CA GLU A 47 -5.55 4.96 -6.26
C GLU A 47 -6.32 4.71 -4.96
N VAL A 48 -5.65 4.14 -3.97
CA VAL A 48 -6.29 3.77 -2.70
C VAL A 48 -6.75 4.99 -1.91
N VAL A 49 -5.94 6.05 -1.84
CA VAL A 49 -6.34 7.29 -1.16
C VAL A 49 -7.57 7.90 -1.84
N LYS A 50 -7.58 7.93 -3.18
CA LYS A 50 -8.71 8.45 -3.96
C LYS A 50 -9.98 7.59 -3.76
N GLU A 51 -9.85 6.26 -3.83
CA GLU A 51 -10.96 5.32 -3.61
C GLU A 51 -11.56 5.47 -2.20
N SER A 52 -10.73 5.82 -1.22
CA SER A 52 -11.14 6.06 0.17
C SER A 52 -11.65 7.48 0.44
N GLY A 53 -11.77 8.33 -0.58
CA GLY A 53 -12.23 9.71 -0.44
C GLY A 53 -11.22 10.66 0.21
N GLY A 54 -9.95 10.27 0.32
CA GLY A 54 -8.87 11.08 0.86
C GLY A 54 -8.27 12.06 -0.17
N LEU A 55 -7.40 12.92 0.33
CA LEU A 55 -6.59 13.85 -0.47
C LEU A 55 -5.13 13.44 -0.39
N ILE A 56 -4.42 13.56 -1.50
CA ILE A 56 -3.00 13.25 -1.58
C ILE A 56 -2.26 14.32 -2.37
N PHE A 57 -1.17 14.82 -1.81
CA PHE A 57 -0.32 15.84 -2.41
C PHE A 57 1.10 15.32 -2.52
N LYS A 58 1.68 15.45 -3.72
CA LYS A 58 3.09 15.15 -3.91
C LYS A 58 3.93 16.30 -3.34
N MET A 59 4.88 15.97 -2.48
CA MET A 59 5.79 16.95 -1.91
C MET A 59 6.98 17.20 -2.84
N HIS A 60 7.49 18.42 -2.83
CA HIS A 60 8.66 18.80 -3.61
C HIS A 60 9.89 18.86 -2.71
N PRO A 61 10.97 18.09 -2.99
CA PRO A 61 12.15 18.04 -2.15
C PRO A 61 13.10 19.25 -2.31
N LEU A 62 12.76 20.22 -3.19
CA LEU A 62 13.64 21.35 -3.52
C LEU A 62 13.90 22.27 -2.33
N THR A 63 12.97 22.41 -1.41
CA THR A 63 13.06 23.30 -0.26
C THR A 63 13.45 22.59 1.04
N ASN A 64 13.08 21.34 1.20
CA ASN A 64 13.32 20.56 2.40
C ASN A 64 13.84 19.17 2.05
N LYS A 65 15.14 18.98 2.12
CA LYS A 65 15.76 17.68 1.87
C LYS A 65 15.24 16.63 2.85
N GLY A 66 14.90 15.47 2.33
CA GLY A 66 14.44 14.33 3.12
C GLY A 66 12.96 14.35 3.50
N ILE A 67 12.20 15.39 3.10
CA ILE A 67 10.75 15.38 3.30
C ILE A 67 10.14 14.20 2.53
N PRO A 68 9.16 13.46 3.12
CA PRO A 68 8.53 12.33 2.44
C PRO A 68 7.81 12.74 1.15
N ASP A 69 7.66 11.79 0.22
CA ASP A 69 7.14 12.04 -1.13
C ASP A 69 5.71 12.59 -1.18
N TYR A 70 4.87 12.19 -0.23
CA TYR A 70 3.44 12.51 -0.24
C TYR A 70 2.94 12.94 1.13
N LEU A 71 2.04 13.94 1.11
CA LEU A 71 1.18 14.30 2.23
C LEU A 71 -0.22 13.76 1.96
N VAL A 72 -0.77 13.01 2.90
CA VAL A 72 -2.08 12.35 2.79
C VAL A 72 -3.01 12.86 3.87
N HIS A 73 -4.20 13.27 3.46
CA HIS A 73 -5.31 13.62 4.34
C HIS A 73 -6.43 12.59 4.17
N MET A 74 -6.73 11.91 5.25
CA MET A 74 -7.88 11.02 5.37
C MET A 74 -8.83 11.59 6.42
N THR A 75 -10.07 11.12 6.49
CA THR A 75 -11.02 11.57 7.52
C THR A 75 -10.41 11.46 8.91
N GLY A 76 -10.21 12.61 9.57
CA GLY A 76 -9.64 12.70 10.92
C GLY A 76 -8.14 12.44 11.05
N ARG A 77 -7.41 12.27 9.94
CA ARG A 77 -5.96 12.01 9.98
C ARG A 77 -5.21 12.71 8.86
N THR A 78 -4.01 13.14 9.20
CA THR A 78 -3.03 13.68 8.24
C THR A 78 -1.67 13.03 8.53
N PHE A 79 -1.02 12.51 7.51
CA PHE A 79 0.26 11.82 7.64
C PHE A 79 1.07 11.91 6.36
N TYR A 80 2.38 11.70 6.50
CA TYR A 80 3.29 11.61 5.36
C TYR A 80 3.51 10.17 4.91
N VAL A 81 3.80 10.01 3.63
CA VAL A 81 4.18 8.72 3.04
C VAL A 81 5.42 8.89 2.17
N GLU A 82 6.45 8.12 2.46
CA GLU A 82 7.62 7.90 1.63
C GLU A 82 7.43 6.64 0.80
N THR A 83 7.66 6.71 -0.50
CA THR A 83 7.57 5.55 -1.39
C THR A 83 8.95 5.01 -1.75
N LYS A 84 9.10 3.70 -1.84
CA LYS A 84 10.34 3.01 -2.16
C LYS A 84 10.10 1.85 -3.12
N THR A 85 11.13 1.48 -3.86
CA THR A 85 11.18 0.18 -4.53
C THR A 85 11.19 -0.92 -3.47
N THR A 86 10.59 -2.07 -3.75
CA THR A 86 10.56 -3.20 -2.81
C THR A 86 11.97 -3.54 -2.33
N GLY A 87 12.16 -3.50 -1.01
CA GLY A 87 13.43 -3.80 -0.36
C GLY A 87 14.41 -2.62 -0.26
N GLU A 88 14.10 -1.47 -0.85
CA GLU A 88 14.92 -0.26 -0.75
C GLU A 88 14.71 0.43 0.60
N GLU A 89 15.78 0.95 1.18
CA GLU A 89 15.74 1.67 2.46
C GLU A 89 15.75 3.18 2.27
N CYS A 90 15.33 3.90 3.31
CA CYS A 90 15.43 5.36 3.34
C CYS A 90 16.89 5.80 3.44
N SER A 91 17.23 6.90 2.78
CA SER A 91 18.53 7.56 2.95
C SER A 91 18.66 8.14 4.35
N ALA A 92 19.91 8.41 4.79
CA ALA A 92 20.16 9.01 6.10
C ALA A 92 19.43 10.35 6.29
N VAL A 93 19.31 11.15 5.22
CA VAL A 93 18.59 12.44 5.25
C VAL A 93 17.09 12.22 5.44
N GLN A 94 16.51 11.23 4.77
CA GLN A 94 15.10 10.86 4.96
C GLN A 94 14.85 10.35 6.39
N VAL A 95 15.70 9.46 6.89
CA VAL A 95 15.61 8.96 8.27
C VAL A 95 15.63 10.11 9.29
N ALA A 96 16.55 11.06 9.14
CA ALA A 96 16.65 12.23 10.01
C ALA A 96 15.39 13.10 9.96
N MET A 97 14.85 13.35 8.76
CA MET A 97 13.61 14.12 8.59
C MET A 97 12.40 13.41 9.19
N HIS A 98 12.28 12.09 8.98
CA HIS A 98 11.19 11.31 9.60
C HIS A 98 11.25 11.34 11.12
N ALA A 99 12.45 11.29 11.70
CA ALA A 99 12.64 11.42 13.14
C ALA A 99 12.22 12.80 13.65
N GLU A 100 12.53 13.85 12.90
CA GLU A 100 12.13 15.22 13.24
C GLU A 100 10.61 15.41 13.16
N LEU A 101 9.97 14.92 12.11
CA LEU A 101 8.50 14.92 11.99
C LEU A 101 7.84 14.20 13.17
N LYS A 102 8.38 13.06 13.58
CA LYS A 102 7.90 12.29 14.73
C LYS A 102 7.98 13.08 16.04
N LYS A 103 9.05 13.85 16.27
CA LYS A 103 9.16 14.73 17.46
C LYS A 103 8.04 15.76 17.52
N HIS A 104 7.54 16.19 16.36
CA HIS A 104 6.41 17.12 16.25
C HIS A 104 5.04 16.42 16.23
N GLY A 105 4.98 15.13 16.51
CA GLY A 105 3.74 14.36 16.53
C GLY A 105 3.17 14.04 15.15
N ILE A 106 3.98 14.17 14.10
CA ILE A 106 3.57 13.90 12.71
C ILE A 106 3.95 12.46 12.33
N GLU A 107 2.97 11.69 11.87
CA GLU A 107 3.18 10.33 11.41
C GLU A 107 3.80 10.29 10.01
N THR A 108 4.73 9.38 9.80
CA THR A 108 5.33 9.08 8.50
C THR A 108 5.39 7.59 8.28
N TYR A 109 4.95 7.15 7.11
CA TYR A 109 4.97 5.76 6.67
C TYR A 109 5.90 5.58 5.49
N VAL A 110 6.63 4.46 5.46
CA VAL A 110 7.45 4.05 4.32
C VAL A 110 6.78 2.91 3.60
N LEU A 111 6.49 3.10 2.32
CA LEU A 111 5.83 2.14 1.46
C LEU A 111 6.82 1.58 0.45
N ASP A 112 7.06 0.26 0.48
CA ASP A 112 7.87 -0.46 -0.50
C ASP A 112 7.11 -1.59 -1.19
N SER A 113 5.78 -1.60 -1.07
CA SER A 113 4.91 -2.65 -1.59
C SER A 113 3.60 -2.09 -2.08
N ARG A 114 2.97 -2.77 -3.03
CA ARG A 114 1.58 -2.52 -3.46
C ARG A 114 0.55 -3.16 -2.54
N LEU A 115 0.97 -3.99 -1.61
CA LEU A 115 0.18 -4.43 -0.47
C LEU A 115 -0.04 -3.24 0.46
N LEU A 116 -1.03 -2.46 0.12
CA LEU A 116 -1.49 -1.39 0.98
C LEU A 116 -2.61 -1.94 1.85
N CYS A 117 -2.26 -2.25 3.06
CA CYS A 117 -3.23 -2.42 4.13
C CYS A 117 -3.78 -1.06 4.54
N PHE A 118 -4.32 -0.31 3.59
CA PHE A 118 -5.01 0.95 3.90
C PHE A 118 -6.23 0.72 4.78
N HIS A 119 -6.80 -0.48 4.78
CA HIS A 119 -7.79 -0.87 5.76
C HIS A 119 -7.21 -0.70 7.18
N ASP A 120 -5.95 -1.04 7.37
CA ASP A 120 -5.27 -0.87 8.66
C ASP A 120 -4.91 0.60 8.93
N LEU A 121 -4.55 1.37 7.91
CA LEU A 121 -4.33 2.81 8.04
C LEU A 121 -5.63 3.58 8.26
N TYR A 122 -6.75 3.12 7.70
CA TYR A 122 -8.03 3.82 7.73
C TYR A 122 -8.97 3.34 8.85
N ALA A 123 -9.04 2.05 9.10
CA ALA A 123 -10.08 1.45 9.95
C ALA A 123 -9.72 1.42 11.42
N GLN A 124 -8.47 1.73 11.80
CA GLN A 124 -8.08 1.42 13.15
C GLN A 124 -7.47 2.61 13.88
N SER A 125 -8.12 2.92 14.99
CA SER A 125 -7.50 3.66 16.07
C SER A 125 -6.13 3.07 16.42
N TYR A 126 -5.21 3.87 16.83
CA TYR A 126 -3.80 3.62 17.18
C TYR A 126 -3.44 2.27 17.83
N LYS A 127 -4.41 1.56 18.42
CA LYS A 127 -4.20 0.29 19.13
C LYS A 127 -3.93 -0.92 18.25
N THR A 128 -4.24 -0.88 16.99
CA THR A 128 -4.16 -2.07 16.10
C THR A 128 -2.83 -2.18 15.37
N TYR A 129 -2.06 -1.11 15.33
CA TYR A 129 -0.70 -1.15 14.76
C TYR A 129 0.27 -1.97 15.62
N GLU A 130 -0.01 -2.10 16.92
CA GLU A 130 0.83 -2.89 17.83
C GLU A 130 0.65 -4.41 17.66
N THR A 131 -0.42 -4.85 16.99
CA THR A 131 -0.77 -6.28 16.94
C THR A 131 -0.53 -6.96 15.60
N ASN A 132 -0.26 -6.23 14.53
CA ASN A 132 -0.04 -6.85 13.22
C ASN A 132 1.45 -6.98 12.90
N GLU A 133 2.10 -7.92 13.59
CA GLU A 133 3.54 -8.23 13.48
C GLU A 133 3.97 -8.67 12.07
N ASN A 134 3.03 -9.03 11.19
CA ASN A 134 3.28 -9.50 9.83
C ASN A 134 3.28 -8.38 8.77
N SER A 135 2.99 -7.14 9.14
CA SER A 135 3.06 -6.01 8.23
C SER A 135 4.51 -5.55 8.09
N LYS A 136 5.06 -5.61 6.88
CA LYS A 136 6.39 -5.03 6.58
C LYS A 136 6.49 -3.55 6.94
N PHE A 137 5.38 -2.85 6.99
CA PHE A 137 5.22 -1.48 7.47
C PHE A 137 5.59 -1.29 8.92
N TYR A 138 5.10 -2.18 9.75
CA TYR A 138 5.28 -2.12 11.19
C TYR A 138 6.76 -2.22 11.58
N HIS A 139 7.52 -3.09 10.90
CA HIS A 139 8.94 -3.28 11.21
C HIS A 139 9.81 -2.11 10.75
N LYS A 140 9.46 -1.42 9.66
CA LYS A 140 10.24 -0.27 9.18
C LYS A 140 9.96 1.01 9.97
N SER A 141 8.72 1.23 10.40
CA SER A 141 8.37 2.40 11.23
C SER A 141 8.90 2.31 12.67
N LYS A 142 9.17 1.09 13.20
CA LYS A 142 9.81 0.91 14.51
C LYS A 142 11.33 1.19 14.50
N LYS A 143 11.98 1.11 13.35
CA LYS A 143 13.41 1.42 13.21
C LYS A 143 13.71 2.91 13.05
N LEU A 144 12.67 3.73 12.92
CA LEU A 144 12.73 5.19 12.93
C LEU A 144 12.38 5.71 14.32
#